data_f1bbacb4fb624031a11951e90b600258
#
_entry.id   f1bbacb4fb624031a11951e90b600258
#
_cell.length_a   1.000
_cell.length_b   1.000
_cell.length_c   1.000
_cell.angle_alpha   90.00
_cell.angle_beta   90.00
_cell.angle_gamma   90.00
#
_symmetry.space_group_name_H-M   'P 1'
#
loop_
_entity.id
_entity.type
_entity.pdbx_description
1 polymer ?
#
loop_
_entity_poly.entity_id
_entity_poly.type
_entity_poly.pdbx_seq_one_letter_code
_entity_poly.pdbx_strand_id
1 'polypeptide(L)'
;DRLMNSTRKPRILLSNDDGVTARGLNFLIEVLAPMADLFVMAPDAPRSGAGCSLTSVVPVSYRVLRDEPGLKVCACSGTPVDCVKLALDQAMDFTPDLVVGGINHGSNASINVHYSGTLGVTLEGAMKGIPAVAFSLCNHRPDADFEPLRPYVPDIVRRVLSMEVPKYTCLNVNFPDLPVFKGVRVCRMARSS
;
A
#
# COMPACT_ATOMS: atom_id res chain seq x y z
N ASP A 1 14.41 -8.25 15.02
CA ASP A 1 15.39 -7.13 14.94
C ASP A 1 16.21 -7.09 13.64
N ARG A 2 15.61 -7.48 12.51
CA ARG A 2 16.34 -7.52 11.23
C ARG A 2 16.74 -6.15 10.69
N LEU A 3 16.04 -5.07 11.04
CA LEU A 3 16.29 -3.75 10.48
C LEU A 3 16.98 -2.76 11.43
N MET A 4 17.04 -3.05 12.72
CA MET A 4 17.72 -2.19 13.70
C MET A 4 19.26 -2.20 13.56
N ASN A 5 19.81 -3.18 12.82
CA ASN A 5 21.26 -3.27 12.53
C ASN A 5 21.63 -2.89 11.09
N SER A 6 20.70 -2.45 10.27
CA SER A 6 20.98 -2.02 8.89
C SER A 6 21.28 -0.53 8.86
N THR A 7 22.44 -0.16 8.32
CA THR A 7 22.82 1.24 8.08
C THR A 7 22.04 1.90 6.93
N ARG A 8 21.22 1.13 6.19
CA ARG A 8 20.42 1.62 5.08
C ARG A 8 18.98 1.94 5.51
N LYS A 9 18.34 2.88 4.81
CA LYS A 9 16.90 3.11 4.93
C LYS A 9 16.11 1.87 4.48
N PRO A 10 14.95 1.57 5.11
CA PRO A 10 14.06 0.53 4.61
C PRO A 10 13.57 0.88 3.20
N ARG A 11 13.33 -0.14 2.39
CA ARG A 11 12.83 -0.03 1.02
C ARG A 11 11.38 -0.46 0.98
N ILE A 12 10.49 0.41 0.52
CA ILE A 12 9.05 0.20 0.53
C ILE A 12 8.48 0.29 -0.88
N LEU A 13 7.72 -0.71 -1.28
CA LEU A 13 6.88 -0.67 -2.48
C LEU A 13 5.51 -0.13 -2.12
N LEU A 14 5.09 0.95 -2.78
CA LEU A 14 3.76 1.55 -2.65
C LEU A 14 2.92 1.27 -3.91
N SER A 15 1.65 0.96 -3.70
CA SER A 15 0.63 0.91 -4.77
C SER A 15 -0.76 1.24 -4.23
N ASN A 16 -1.73 1.39 -5.12
CA ASN A 16 -3.14 1.64 -4.79
C ASN A 16 -4.06 1.17 -5.92
N ASP A 17 -5.37 1.40 -5.77
CA ASP A 17 -6.38 1.17 -6.82
C ASP A 17 -6.97 2.47 -7.39
N ASP A 18 -6.75 3.61 -6.73
CA ASP A 18 -7.24 4.91 -7.17
C ASP A 18 -6.36 5.58 -8.23
N GLY A 19 -5.18 5.04 -8.49
CA GLY A 19 -4.25 5.51 -9.49
C GLY A 19 -3.09 6.35 -8.95
N VAL A 20 -2.09 6.53 -9.82
CA VAL A 20 -0.81 7.17 -9.45
C VAL A 20 -0.94 8.65 -9.06
N THR A 21 -2.00 9.32 -9.50
CA THR A 21 -2.28 10.73 -9.17
C THR A 21 -3.16 10.91 -7.93
N ALA A 22 -3.62 9.82 -7.32
CA ALA A 22 -4.53 9.88 -6.18
C ALA A 22 -3.90 10.57 -4.97
N ARG A 23 -4.71 11.38 -4.27
CA ARG A 23 -4.26 12.13 -3.09
C ARG A 23 -3.76 11.23 -1.97
N GLY A 24 -4.44 10.11 -1.72
CA GLY A 24 -4.07 9.15 -0.68
C GLY A 24 -2.69 8.52 -0.91
N LEU A 25 -2.35 8.18 -2.15
CA LEU A 25 -1.03 7.67 -2.51
C LEU A 25 0.05 8.74 -2.36
N ASN A 26 -0.22 9.95 -2.82
CA ASN A 26 0.71 11.07 -2.71
C ASN A 26 0.94 11.48 -1.25
N PHE A 27 -0.08 11.38 -0.41
CA PHE A 27 0.07 11.53 1.03
C PHE A 27 0.99 10.47 1.64
N LEU A 28 0.86 9.19 1.26
CA LEU A 28 1.79 8.14 1.69
C LEU A 28 3.24 8.42 1.27
N ILE A 29 3.44 8.87 0.03
CA ILE A 29 4.77 9.26 -0.45
C ILE A 29 5.35 10.35 0.46
N GLU A 30 4.57 11.40 0.74
CA GLU A 30 5.00 12.53 1.56
C GLU A 30 5.41 12.10 2.97
N VAL A 31 4.59 11.28 3.64
CA VAL A 31 4.85 10.92 5.04
C VAL A 31 5.88 9.81 5.22
N LEU A 32 6.13 9.00 4.20
CA LEU A 32 7.09 7.89 4.26
C LEU A 32 8.46 8.22 3.65
N ALA A 33 8.55 9.20 2.74
CA ALA A 33 9.83 9.59 2.12
C ALA A 33 10.93 9.96 3.12
N PRO A 34 10.65 10.63 4.28
CA PRO A 34 11.70 10.92 5.25
C PRO A 34 12.33 9.69 5.90
N MET A 35 11.61 8.56 5.96
CA MET A 35 12.03 7.37 6.68
C MET A 35 12.44 6.18 5.81
N ALA A 36 12.14 6.21 4.51
CA ALA A 36 12.30 5.06 3.63
C ALA A 36 12.67 5.47 2.21
N ASP A 37 13.31 4.56 1.48
CA ASP A 37 13.43 4.64 0.03
C ASP A 37 12.17 4.03 -0.58
N LEU A 38 11.49 4.80 -1.45
CA LEU A 38 10.18 4.47 -1.98
C LEU A 38 10.26 4.08 -3.46
N PHE A 39 9.66 2.95 -3.79
CA PHE A 39 9.33 2.56 -5.15
C PHE A 39 7.81 2.52 -5.29
N VAL A 40 7.26 3.33 -6.19
CA VAL A 40 5.82 3.47 -6.39
C VAL A 40 5.46 2.90 -7.76
N MET A 41 4.58 1.91 -7.79
CA MET A 41 4.01 1.36 -9.00
C MET A 41 2.49 1.32 -8.82
N ALA A 42 1.78 2.23 -9.45
CA ALA A 42 0.34 2.37 -9.33
C ALA A 42 -0.33 2.46 -10.70
N PRO A 43 -1.63 2.12 -10.80
CA PRO A 43 -2.36 2.24 -12.05
C PRO A 43 -2.30 3.66 -12.63
N ASP A 44 -2.24 3.77 -13.94
CA ASP A 44 -2.28 5.05 -14.66
C ASP A 44 -3.65 5.75 -14.57
N ALA A 45 -4.69 4.99 -14.23
CA ALA A 45 -6.06 5.47 -14.02
C ALA A 45 -6.73 4.69 -12.88
N PRO A 46 -7.80 5.21 -12.28
CA PRO A 46 -8.54 4.49 -11.24
C PRO A 46 -9.01 3.11 -11.71
N ARG A 47 -8.82 2.11 -10.86
CA ARG A 47 -9.22 0.70 -11.09
C ARG A 47 -10.09 0.18 -9.94
N SER A 48 -10.91 1.05 -9.36
CA SER A 48 -11.83 0.70 -8.28
C SER A 48 -12.73 -0.47 -8.70
N GLY A 49 -12.84 -1.47 -7.83
CA GLY A 49 -13.62 -2.69 -8.12
C GLY A 49 -12.86 -3.76 -8.90
N ALA A 50 -11.60 -3.54 -9.29
CA ALA A 50 -10.78 -4.58 -9.92
C ALA A 50 -10.47 -5.76 -8.98
N GLY A 51 -10.56 -5.55 -7.67
CA GLY A 51 -10.27 -6.58 -6.66
C GLY A 51 -8.86 -7.14 -6.82
N CYS A 52 -8.77 -8.48 -6.81
CA CYS A 52 -7.51 -9.21 -7.03
C CYS A 52 -7.34 -9.64 -8.49
N SER A 53 -7.99 -8.99 -9.46
CA SER A 53 -7.93 -9.38 -10.87
C SER A 53 -6.56 -9.15 -11.48
N LEU A 54 -6.17 -10.06 -12.36
CA LEU A 54 -4.97 -9.98 -13.19
C LEU A 54 -5.37 -9.72 -14.64
N THR A 55 -4.58 -8.92 -15.34
CA THR A 55 -4.71 -8.76 -16.79
C THR A 55 -4.03 -9.92 -17.50
N SER A 56 -4.79 -10.74 -18.22
CA SER A 56 -4.26 -11.93 -18.91
C SER A 56 -4.23 -11.80 -20.44
N VAL A 57 -4.92 -10.81 -21.01
CA VAL A 57 -5.17 -10.71 -22.45
C VAL A 57 -4.40 -9.56 -23.11
N VAL A 58 -4.07 -8.52 -22.36
CA VAL A 58 -3.38 -7.33 -22.88
C VAL A 58 -2.02 -7.21 -22.17
N PRO A 59 -0.93 -6.94 -22.90
CA PRO A 59 0.36 -6.70 -22.28
C PRO A 59 0.29 -5.54 -21.29
N VAL A 60 0.81 -5.75 -20.09
CA VAL A 60 0.93 -4.73 -19.06
C VAL A 60 2.28 -4.05 -19.20
N SER A 61 2.27 -2.73 -19.19
CA SER A 61 3.47 -1.90 -19.31
C SER A 61 3.48 -0.81 -18.23
N TYR A 62 4.63 -0.21 -18.02
CA TYR A 62 4.76 0.94 -17.12
C TYR A 62 5.64 2.01 -17.72
N ARG A 63 5.48 3.23 -17.23
CA ARG A 63 6.35 4.37 -17.54
C ARG A 63 6.79 5.04 -16.24
N VAL A 64 8.04 5.51 -16.23
CA VAL A 64 8.60 6.24 -15.10
C VAL A 64 8.13 7.69 -15.17
N LEU A 65 7.53 8.18 -14.09
CA LEU A 65 7.08 9.57 -13.94
C LEU A 65 8.06 10.41 -13.14
N ARG A 66 8.68 9.83 -12.12
CA ARG A 66 9.71 10.46 -11.28
C ARG A 66 10.81 9.45 -10.99
N ASP A 67 12.05 9.91 -11.05
CA ASP A 67 13.24 9.12 -10.70
C ASP A 67 14.23 10.03 -9.98
N GLU A 68 14.14 10.04 -8.66
CA GLU A 68 14.89 10.88 -7.75
C GLU A 68 15.60 10.00 -6.73
N PRO A 69 16.70 10.46 -6.09
CA PRO A 69 17.31 9.72 -5.00
C PRO A 69 16.27 9.39 -3.89
N GLY A 70 16.05 8.09 -3.65
CA GLY A 70 15.10 7.62 -2.64
C GLY A 70 13.64 7.63 -3.06
N LEU A 71 13.30 8.00 -4.29
CA LEU A 71 11.91 7.98 -4.79
C LEU A 71 11.85 7.70 -6.29
N LYS A 72 11.24 6.56 -6.66
CA LYS A 72 10.88 6.24 -8.03
C LYS A 72 9.37 6.05 -8.14
N VAL A 73 8.72 6.77 -9.04
CA VAL A 73 7.27 6.71 -9.26
C VAL A 73 6.99 6.26 -10.68
N CYS A 74 6.24 5.17 -10.80
CA CYS A 74 5.87 4.57 -12.07
C CYS A 74 4.34 4.45 -12.20
N ALA A 75 3.83 4.74 -13.40
CA ALA A 75 2.44 4.52 -13.79
C ALA A 75 2.33 3.24 -14.62
N CYS A 76 1.43 2.35 -14.22
CA CYS A 76 1.22 1.04 -14.83
C CYS A 76 -0.13 1.00 -15.58
N SER A 77 -0.17 0.33 -16.72
CA SER A 77 -1.40 0.18 -17.51
C SER A 77 -2.35 -0.90 -16.98
N GLY A 78 -1.93 -1.69 -15.99
CA GLY A 78 -2.67 -2.82 -15.43
C GLY A 78 -3.48 -2.50 -14.17
N THR A 79 -3.96 -3.58 -13.55
CA THR A 79 -4.66 -3.56 -12.26
C THR A 79 -3.68 -3.30 -11.11
N PRO A 80 -4.16 -3.02 -9.87
CA PRO A 80 -3.28 -2.92 -8.71
C PRO A 80 -2.41 -4.17 -8.48
N VAL A 81 -2.97 -5.36 -8.67
CA VAL A 81 -2.20 -6.63 -8.58
C VAL A 81 -1.15 -6.73 -9.68
N ASP A 82 -1.48 -6.34 -10.90
CA ASP A 82 -0.51 -6.27 -12.02
C ASP A 82 0.63 -5.32 -11.68
N CYS A 83 0.35 -4.17 -11.07
CA CYS A 83 1.36 -3.20 -10.65
C CYS A 83 2.38 -3.84 -9.69
N VAL A 84 1.92 -4.53 -8.67
CA VAL A 84 2.79 -5.16 -7.67
C VAL A 84 3.59 -6.29 -8.29
N LYS A 85 2.97 -7.14 -9.11
CA LYS A 85 3.67 -8.22 -9.84
C LYS A 85 4.75 -7.66 -10.76
N LEU A 86 4.41 -6.66 -11.56
CA LEU A 86 5.36 -6.04 -12.49
C LEU A 86 6.54 -5.39 -11.74
N ALA A 87 6.26 -4.72 -10.62
CA ALA A 87 7.29 -4.14 -9.78
C ALA A 87 8.23 -5.21 -9.23
N LEU A 88 7.69 -6.25 -8.60
CA LEU A 88 8.48 -7.28 -7.91
C LEU A 88 9.21 -8.22 -8.88
N ASP A 89 8.60 -8.54 -10.02
CA ASP A 89 9.14 -9.54 -10.94
C ASP A 89 10.07 -8.94 -12.00
N GLN A 90 9.94 -7.65 -12.34
CA GLN A 90 10.67 -7.05 -13.46
C GLN A 90 11.25 -5.66 -13.23
N ALA A 91 10.52 -4.75 -12.56
CA ALA A 91 10.94 -3.35 -12.50
C ALA A 91 11.90 -3.04 -11.36
N MET A 92 11.85 -3.81 -10.28
CA MET A 92 12.75 -3.68 -9.13
C MET A 92 13.88 -4.68 -9.23
N ASP A 93 15.09 -4.24 -8.97
CA ASP A 93 16.30 -5.08 -8.89
C ASP A 93 16.59 -5.58 -7.47
N PHE A 94 15.68 -5.35 -6.54
CA PHE A 94 15.79 -5.75 -5.13
C PHE A 94 14.40 -6.13 -4.57
N THR A 95 14.40 -6.95 -3.53
CA THR A 95 13.18 -7.25 -2.75
C THR A 95 12.92 -6.12 -1.75
N PRO A 96 11.71 -5.52 -1.73
CA PRO A 96 11.38 -4.53 -0.72
C PRO A 96 11.24 -5.15 0.66
N ASP A 97 11.46 -4.33 1.70
CA ASP A 97 11.26 -4.73 3.10
C ASP A 97 9.78 -4.75 3.50
N LEU A 98 8.95 -3.98 2.79
CA LEU A 98 7.52 -3.83 3.05
C LEU A 98 6.78 -3.46 1.75
N VAL A 99 5.56 -3.99 1.61
CA VAL A 99 4.58 -3.54 0.62
C VAL A 99 3.47 -2.76 1.32
N VAL A 100 3.17 -1.55 0.85
CA VAL A 100 2.13 -0.68 1.41
C VAL A 100 1.10 -0.36 0.33
N GLY A 101 -0.15 -0.60 0.64
CA GLY A 101 -1.29 -0.24 -0.20
C GLY A 101 -2.08 0.94 0.37
N GLY A 102 -2.49 1.84 -0.47
CA GLY A 102 -3.44 2.89 -0.10
C GLY A 102 -3.01 4.33 -0.42
N ILE A 103 -3.57 5.27 0.26
CA ILE A 103 -4.67 5.19 1.24
C ILE A 103 -5.98 5.10 0.46
N ASN A 104 -6.74 4.06 0.73
CA ASN A 104 -8.04 3.85 0.09
C ASN A 104 -9.10 4.77 0.68
N HIS A 105 -10.01 5.27 -0.18
CA HIS A 105 -11.23 5.95 0.25
C HIS A 105 -12.31 4.91 0.56
N GLY A 106 -12.82 4.91 1.78
CA GLY A 106 -13.79 3.93 2.26
C GLY A 106 -13.17 2.78 3.04
N SER A 107 -13.99 2.12 3.84
CA SER A 107 -13.56 1.03 4.71
C SER A 107 -13.21 -0.23 3.92
N ASN A 108 -12.07 -0.84 4.23
CA ASN A 108 -11.69 -2.19 3.82
C ASN A 108 -12.09 -3.24 4.87
N ALA A 109 -13.26 -3.09 5.50
CA ALA A 109 -13.77 -4.01 6.49
C ALA A 109 -14.82 -4.97 5.91
N SER A 110 -14.91 -6.18 6.48
CA SER A 110 -15.96 -7.17 6.17
C SER A 110 -15.95 -7.60 4.69
N ILE A 111 -17.08 -7.61 4.01
CA ILE A 111 -17.24 -8.06 2.61
C ILE A 111 -16.40 -7.21 1.63
N ASN A 112 -16.20 -5.93 1.92
CA ASN A 112 -15.40 -5.05 1.07
C ASN A 112 -13.93 -5.48 0.92
N VAL A 113 -13.44 -6.29 1.85
CA VAL A 113 -12.09 -6.87 1.79
C VAL A 113 -11.85 -7.64 0.48
N HIS A 114 -12.83 -8.41 0.03
CA HIS A 114 -12.69 -9.25 -1.17
C HIS A 114 -12.69 -8.46 -2.48
N TYR A 115 -13.19 -7.23 -2.46
CA TYR A 115 -13.32 -6.38 -3.64
C TYR A 115 -12.34 -5.21 -3.66
N SER A 116 -11.52 -5.05 -2.62
CA SER A 116 -10.56 -3.96 -2.52
C SER A 116 -9.29 -4.25 -3.32
N GLY A 117 -9.03 -3.41 -4.31
CA GLY A 117 -7.76 -3.42 -5.05
C GLY A 117 -6.57 -3.09 -4.14
N THR A 118 -6.77 -2.26 -3.14
CA THR A 118 -5.74 -1.92 -2.13
C THR A 118 -5.33 -3.15 -1.31
N LEU A 119 -6.29 -4.01 -0.96
CA LEU A 119 -5.96 -5.29 -0.32
C LEU A 119 -5.32 -6.27 -1.29
N GLY A 120 -5.72 -6.27 -2.56
CA GLY A 120 -5.05 -7.05 -3.60
C GLY A 120 -3.56 -6.77 -3.69
N VAL A 121 -3.16 -5.51 -3.58
CA VAL A 121 -1.76 -5.07 -3.49
C VAL A 121 -1.03 -5.77 -2.34
N THR A 122 -1.62 -5.74 -1.15
CA THR A 122 -0.98 -6.31 0.05
C THR A 122 -0.99 -7.83 0.05
N LEU A 123 -2.04 -8.46 -0.48
CA LEU A 123 -2.09 -9.91 -0.64
C LEU A 123 -1.01 -10.42 -1.59
N GLU A 124 -0.76 -9.73 -2.71
CA GLU A 124 0.31 -10.10 -3.64
C GLU A 124 1.68 -10.01 -2.96
N GLY A 125 1.95 -8.95 -2.19
CA GLY A 125 3.17 -8.84 -1.39
C GLY A 125 3.31 -9.98 -0.37
N ALA A 126 2.25 -10.28 0.36
CA ALA A 126 2.22 -11.36 1.34
C ALA A 126 2.44 -12.74 0.71
N MET A 127 1.90 -12.99 -0.48
CA MET A 127 2.12 -14.24 -1.23
C MET A 127 3.59 -14.41 -1.65
N LYS A 128 4.30 -13.32 -1.89
CA LYS A 128 5.76 -13.32 -2.12
C LYS A 128 6.58 -13.40 -0.82
N GLY A 129 5.92 -13.51 0.33
CA GLY A 129 6.58 -13.59 1.64
C GLY A 129 7.10 -12.25 2.16
N ILE A 130 6.67 -11.13 1.58
CA ILE A 130 7.02 -9.78 1.98
C ILE A 130 5.97 -9.27 2.96
N PRO A 131 6.33 -8.68 4.12
CA PRO A 131 5.38 -8.01 4.99
C PRO A 131 4.57 -6.97 4.22
N ALA A 132 3.27 -6.88 4.50
CA ALA A 132 2.39 -5.99 3.77
C ALA A 132 1.35 -5.34 4.68
N VAL A 133 1.05 -4.06 4.43
CA VAL A 133 0.04 -3.29 5.15
C VAL A 133 -0.81 -2.47 4.19
N ALA A 134 -2.13 -2.51 4.37
CA ALA A 134 -3.09 -1.68 3.66
C ALA A 134 -3.64 -0.59 4.58
N PHE A 135 -3.72 0.63 4.08
CA PHE A 135 -4.32 1.77 4.77
C PHE A 135 -5.60 2.22 4.09
N SER A 136 -6.61 2.48 4.89
CA SER A 136 -7.90 3.00 4.43
C SER A 136 -8.43 4.07 5.37
N LEU A 137 -9.00 5.12 4.80
CA LEU A 137 -9.77 6.13 5.51
C LEU A 137 -11.26 5.87 5.25
N CYS A 138 -12.06 5.73 6.30
CA CYS A 138 -13.51 5.45 6.22
C CYS A 138 -14.29 6.70 5.77
N ASN A 139 -13.89 7.30 4.66
CA ASN A 139 -14.53 8.45 4.03
C ASN A 139 -14.42 8.30 2.51
N HIS A 140 -15.56 8.35 1.81
CA HIS A 140 -15.64 8.20 0.35
C HIS A 140 -15.55 9.54 -0.40
N ARG A 141 -15.45 10.66 0.30
CA ARG A 141 -15.42 11.98 -0.33
C ARG A 141 -14.08 12.24 -1.02
N PRO A 142 -14.07 12.85 -2.20
CA PRO A 142 -12.84 13.21 -2.91
C PRO A 142 -11.97 14.22 -2.15
N ASP A 143 -12.59 15.03 -1.28
CA ASP A 143 -11.95 16.06 -0.45
C ASP A 143 -11.60 15.57 0.96
N ALA A 144 -11.62 14.26 1.21
CA ALA A 144 -11.27 13.67 2.49
C ALA A 144 -9.92 14.19 3.02
N ASP A 145 -9.88 14.53 4.30
CA ASP A 145 -8.67 15.02 4.96
C ASP A 145 -7.83 13.87 5.49
N PHE A 146 -6.60 13.73 4.99
CA PHE A 146 -5.64 12.73 5.46
C PHE A 146 -4.74 13.24 6.59
N GLU A 147 -4.76 14.53 6.92
CA GLU A 147 -3.87 15.10 7.94
C GLU A 147 -3.95 14.44 9.31
N PRO A 148 -5.13 13.99 9.82
CA PRO A 148 -5.20 13.25 11.08
C PRO A 148 -4.39 11.96 11.08
N LEU A 149 -4.06 11.38 9.92
CA LEU A 149 -3.31 10.15 9.76
C LEU A 149 -1.79 10.36 9.81
N ARG A 150 -1.32 11.59 9.66
CA ARG A 150 0.10 11.94 9.54
C ARG A 150 0.98 11.39 10.67
N PRO A 151 0.63 11.47 11.95
CA PRO A 151 1.46 10.92 13.02
C PRO A 151 1.37 9.38 13.12
N TYR A 152 0.30 8.78 12.61
CA TYR A 152 0.05 7.34 12.78
C TYR A 152 0.65 6.48 11.69
N VAL A 153 0.56 6.89 10.43
CA VAL A 153 1.03 6.09 9.29
C VAL A 153 2.52 5.76 9.41
N PRO A 154 3.44 6.71 9.62
CA PRO A 154 4.85 6.39 9.79
C PRO A 154 5.13 5.52 11.01
N ASP A 155 4.44 5.75 12.13
CA ASP A 155 4.60 4.96 13.35
C ASP A 155 4.18 3.49 13.14
N ILE A 156 3.04 3.26 12.50
CA ILE A 156 2.58 1.92 12.17
C ILE A 156 3.57 1.22 11.23
N VAL A 157 4.05 1.90 10.21
CA VAL A 157 5.06 1.36 9.27
C VAL A 157 6.34 0.97 10.01
N ARG A 158 6.86 1.82 10.90
CA ARG A 158 8.05 1.47 11.71
C ARG A 158 7.82 0.24 12.57
N ARG A 159 6.66 0.13 13.20
CA ARG A 159 6.30 -1.03 14.03
C ARG A 159 6.22 -2.30 13.19
N VAL A 160 5.59 -2.26 12.03
CA VAL A 160 5.50 -3.41 11.12
C VAL A 160 6.89 -3.84 10.65
N LEU A 161 7.76 -2.91 10.31
CA LEU A 161 9.15 -3.18 9.91
C LEU A 161 9.98 -3.82 11.03
N SER A 162 9.67 -3.54 12.30
CA SER A 162 10.35 -4.11 13.47
C SER A 162 9.75 -5.43 13.95
N MET A 163 8.56 -5.80 13.48
CA MET A 163 7.86 -7.02 13.86
C MET A 163 8.24 -8.20 12.96
N GLU A 164 8.19 -9.42 13.51
CA GLU A 164 8.10 -10.62 12.69
C GLU A 164 6.64 -10.83 12.28
N VAL A 165 6.31 -10.40 11.07
CA VAL A 165 4.99 -10.66 10.50
C VAL A 165 4.98 -12.10 9.98
N PRO A 166 4.01 -12.95 10.38
CA PRO A 166 3.91 -14.30 9.84
C PRO A 166 3.82 -14.29 8.32
N LYS A 167 4.48 -15.26 7.68
CA LYS A 167 4.39 -15.40 6.21
C LYS A 167 2.94 -15.50 5.77
N TYR A 168 2.63 -14.95 4.62
CA TYR A 168 1.29 -14.92 4.01
C TYR A 168 0.25 -14.15 4.83
N THR A 169 0.70 -13.26 5.70
CA THR A 169 -0.17 -12.38 6.49
C THR A 169 0.00 -10.93 6.02
N CYS A 170 -1.10 -10.22 5.89
CA CYS A 170 -1.12 -8.79 5.68
C CYS A 170 -1.89 -8.10 6.81
N LEU A 171 -1.52 -6.85 7.08
CA LEU A 171 -2.22 -6.00 8.02
C LEU A 171 -3.17 -5.06 7.26
N ASN A 172 -4.38 -4.92 7.76
CA ASN A 172 -5.39 -4.04 7.22
C ASN A 172 -5.72 -2.98 8.26
N VAL A 173 -5.33 -1.74 7.99
CA VAL A 173 -5.48 -0.61 8.91
C VAL A 173 -6.58 0.31 8.41
N ASN A 174 -7.64 0.46 9.19
CA ASN A 174 -8.76 1.33 8.89
C ASN A 174 -8.80 2.51 9.87
N PHE A 175 -8.80 3.72 9.33
CA PHE A 175 -8.98 4.94 10.09
C PHE A 175 -10.43 5.42 9.98
N PRO A 176 -11.14 5.66 11.09
CA PRO A 176 -12.42 6.35 11.03
C PRO A 176 -12.22 7.79 10.57
N ASP A 177 -13.27 8.38 9.98
CA ASP A 177 -13.25 9.79 9.58
C ASP A 177 -13.45 10.70 10.80
N LEU A 178 -12.39 10.92 11.53
CA LEU A 178 -12.36 11.70 12.76
C LEU A 178 -11.11 12.58 12.79
N PRO A 179 -11.20 13.79 13.35
CA PRO A 179 -10.04 14.69 13.45
C PRO A 179 -9.01 14.22 14.49
N VAL A 180 -9.43 13.40 15.45
CA VAL A 180 -8.58 12.90 16.54
C VAL A 180 -8.93 11.45 16.85
N PHE A 181 -7.92 10.61 17.06
CA PHE A 181 -8.09 9.20 17.42
C PHE A 181 -7.80 8.98 18.91
N LYS A 182 -8.61 8.14 19.56
CA LYS A 182 -8.45 7.78 20.98
C LYS A 182 -7.43 6.67 21.22
N GLY A 183 -7.02 5.98 20.18
CA GLY A 183 -6.05 4.88 20.25
C GLY A 183 -6.19 3.91 19.09
N VAL A 184 -5.41 2.82 19.15
CA VAL A 184 -5.37 1.75 18.14
C VAL A 184 -5.90 0.46 18.76
N ARG A 185 -6.77 -0.23 18.03
CA ARG A 185 -7.27 -1.55 18.41
C ARG A 185 -6.85 -2.59 17.36
N VAL A 186 -6.23 -3.67 17.80
CA VAL A 186 -5.94 -4.82 16.95
C VAL A 186 -7.09 -5.82 17.06
N CYS A 187 -7.63 -6.21 15.90
CA CYS A 187 -8.75 -7.15 15.80
C CYS A 187 -8.44 -8.23 14.76
N ARG A 188 -9.04 -9.41 14.92
CA ARG A 188 -9.11 -10.38 13.83
C ARG A 188 -10.21 -9.99 12.87
N MET A 189 -9.99 -10.22 11.58
CA MET A 189 -11.04 -10.06 10.58
C MET A 189 -12.18 -11.05 10.88
N ALA A 190 -13.42 -10.55 10.89
CA ALA A 190 -14.59 -11.40 11.06
C ALA A 190 -14.72 -12.35 9.86
N ARG A 191 -15.03 -13.61 10.11
CA ARG A 191 -15.48 -14.53 9.06
C ARG A 191 -16.94 -14.24 8.81
N SER A 192 -17.31 -13.91 7.58
CA SER A 192 -18.70 -13.90 7.17
C SER A 192 -19.19 -15.35 7.11
N SER A 193 -20.20 -15.67 7.88
CA SER A 193 -20.97 -16.92 7.76
C SER A 193 -21.91 -16.81 6.57
#